data_e3bcb3ade48b7019fc34de883505d7e0
#
_entry.id   e3bcb3ade48b7019fc34de883505d7e0
#
_cell.length_a   1.000
_cell.length_b   1.000
_cell.length_c   1.000
_cell.angle_alpha   90.00
_cell.angle_beta   90.00
_cell.angle_gamma   90.00
#
_symmetry.space_group_name_H-M   'P 1'
#
loop_
_entity.id
_entity.type
_entity.pdbx_description
1 polymer ?
#
loop_
_entity_poly.entity_id
_entity_poly.type
_entity_poly.pdbx_seq_one_letter_code
_entity_poly.pdbx_strand_id
1 'polypeptide(L)'
;MTSDVIVRPYQAADEEHLVTLWNASMWADPIDALAWRSRYLLDPSFDPNSCLVATSNGALCGFVLGMTQREATNSDAWIVGFGVSPSHRRQGIGRALFTTLEDKWRTLGIDHITVGPYIPSYVTPGVDESSYPEAIAFLEAMGATTLNRPLSMKASLTGYRPASSAVETTARLAAEGVRIRPAVPADILPLLEFLEEHFPHWRGDATSVMLELFGSDARQVTLHIAEENGTIVGYAQSRAERFGPFGVNESYRGRGIGAALLAHVLPAMRARGFHCAWFLWTSDRAAKLYRAHGFEEVRRFALMEKSLT
;
A
#
# COMPACT_ATOMS: atom_id res chain seq x y z
N MET A 1 1.10 14.24 -39.96
CA MET A 1 2.48 13.77 -39.64
C MET A 1 2.32 12.78 -38.50
N THR A 2 2.53 11.49 -38.74
CA THR A 2 2.61 10.46 -37.69
C THR A 2 3.85 10.77 -36.89
N SER A 3 3.69 11.26 -35.67
CA SER A 3 4.83 11.45 -34.76
C SER A 3 5.45 10.06 -34.50
N ASP A 4 6.76 9.91 -34.77
CA ASP A 4 7.49 8.67 -34.47
C ASP A 4 7.49 8.47 -32.94
N VAL A 5 6.60 7.62 -32.47
CA VAL A 5 6.57 7.20 -31.07
C VAL A 5 7.56 6.05 -30.90
N ILE A 6 8.57 6.25 -30.04
CA ILE A 6 9.58 5.24 -29.72
C ILE A 6 9.35 4.78 -28.28
N VAL A 7 9.18 3.46 -28.08
CA VAL A 7 9.16 2.83 -26.77
C VAL A 7 10.56 2.28 -26.48
N ARG A 8 11.11 2.64 -25.31
CA ARG A 8 12.43 2.20 -24.86
C ARG A 8 12.49 2.01 -23.34
N PRO A 9 13.49 1.29 -22.83
CA PRO A 9 13.77 1.24 -21.40
C PRO A 9 14.05 2.63 -20.80
N TYR A 10 13.74 2.76 -19.51
CA TYR A 10 14.08 3.93 -18.71
C TYR A 10 15.61 4.13 -18.64
N GLN A 11 16.02 5.39 -18.64
CA GLN A 11 17.39 5.83 -18.43
C GLN A 11 17.45 6.85 -17.29
N ALA A 12 18.58 6.94 -16.59
CA ALA A 12 18.73 7.86 -15.46
C ALA A 12 18.41 9.34 -15.81
N ALA A 13 18.69 9.74 -17.05
CA ALA A 13 18.37 11.08 -17.55
C ALA A 13 16.84 11.35 -17.68
N ASP A 14 16.00 10.31 -17.62
CA ASP A 14 14.55 10.45 -17.72
C ASP A 14 13.88 10.86 -16.41
N GLU A 15 14.57 10.78 -15.26
CA GLU A 15 13.97 10.89 -13.92
C GLU A 15 13.06 12.11 -13.75
N GLU A 16 13.57 13.30 -14.04
CA GLU A 16 12.83 14.56 -13.87
C GLU A 16 11.58 14.60 -14.76
N HIS A 17 11.73 14.19 -16.02
CA HIS A 17 10.64 14.16 -16.98
C HIS A 17 9.64 13.08 -16.65
N LEU A 18 10.07 11.91 -16.15
CA LEU A 18 9.19 10.82 -15.73
C LEU A 18 8.36 11.21 -14.50
N VAL A 19 8.96 11.83 -13.48
CA VAL A 19 8.22 12.34 -12.31
C VAL A 19 7.21 13.40 -12.72
N THR A 20 7.58 14.30 -13.63
CA THR A 20 6.66 15.30 -14.20
C THR A 20 5.49 14.64 -14.93
N LEU A 21 5.79 13.66 -15.79
CA LEU A 21 4.78 12.91 -16.55
C LEU A 21 3.88 12.07 -15.63
N TRP A 22 4.47 11.44 -14.58
CA TRP A 22 3.73 10.73 -13.54
C TRP A 22 2.68 11.65 -12.93
N ASN A 23 3.09 12.81 -12.43
CA ASN A 23 2.19 13.75 -11.76
C ASN A 23 1.12 14.35 -12.70
N ALA A 24 1.42 14.49 -13.96
CA ALA A 24 0.44 14.91 -14.97
C ALA A 24 -0.57 13.81 -15.33
N SER A 25 -0.17 12.54 -15.26
CA SER A 25 -1.00 11.39 -15.65
C SER A 25 -1.73 10.76 -14.46
N MET A 26 -1.09 10.70 -13.30
CA MET A 26 -1.58 10.16 -12.04
C MET A 26 -1.78 11.28 -11.01
N TRP A 27 -2.55 12.27 -11.40
CA TRP A 27 -2.71 13.56 -10.70
C TRP A 27 -3.23 13.45 -9.25
N ALA A 28 -3.98 12.39 -8.92
CA ALA A 28 -4.47 12.14 -7.57
C ALA A 28 -3.43 11.42 -6.67
N ASP A 29 -2.33 10.96 -7.27
CA ASP A 29 -1.26 10.19 -6.60
C ASP A 29 0.12 10.73 -6.97
N PRO A 30 0.39 12.03 -6.72
CA PRO A 30 1.66 12.64 -7.09
C PRO A 30 2.81 12.05 -6.28
N ILE A 31 3.98 12.02 -6.91
CA ILE A 31 5.24 11.65 -6.28
C ILE A 31 6.29 12.75 -6.51
N ASP A 32 7.30 12.79 -5.67
CA ASP A 32 8.52 13.56 -5.88
C ASP A 32 9.70 12.65 -6.25
N ALA A 33 10.85 13.24 -6.56
CA ALA A 33 12.04 12.49 -6.91
C ALA A 33 12.53 11.59 -5.75
N LEU A 34 12.32 11.99 -4.50
CA LEU A 34 12.68 11.16 -3.35
C LEU A 34 11.78 9.93 -3.25
N ALA A 35 10.48 10.08 -3.44
CA ALA A 35 9.54 8.97 -3.47
C ALA A 35 9.81 8.03 -4.65
N TRP A 36 10.12 8.56 -5.85
CA TRP A 36 10.55 7.78 -7.00
C TRP A 36 11.78 6.92 -6.67
N ARG A 37 12.82 7.54 -6.15
CA ARG A 37 14.08 6.85 -5.82
C ARG A 37 13.89 5.81 -4.71
N SER A 38 13.26 6.19 -3.61
CA SER A 38 13.14 5.33 -2.43
C SER A 38 12.17 4.15 -2.60
N ARG A 39 11.13 4.33 -3.42
CA ARG A 39 10.12 3.29 -3.63
C ARG A 39 10.44 2.34 -4.77
N TYR A 40 11.11 2.84 -5.81
CA TYR A 40 11.30 2.09 -7.05
C TYR A 40 12.74 2.00 -7.48
N LEU A 41 13.40 3.11 -7.76
CA LEU A 41 14.74 3.11 -8.37
C LEU A 41 15.80 2.39 -7.51
N LEU A 42 15.71 2.51 -6.17
CA LEU A 42 16.62 1.87 -5.21
C LEU A 42 16.10 0.53 -4.68
N ASP A 43 14.94 0.07 -5.15
CA ASP A 43 14.44 -1.27 -4.82
C ASP A 43 15.34 -2.33 -5.48
N PRO A 44 15.77 -3.37 -4.74
CA PRO A 44 16.63 -4.43 -5.31
C PRO A 44 16.02 -5.15 -6.50
N SER A 45 14.69 -5.12 -6.66
CA SER A 45 13.97 -5.73 -7.76
C SER A 45 13.73 -4.79 -8.94
N PHE A 46 14.20 -3.53 -8.86
CA PHE A 46 14.08 -2.61 -9.99
C PHE A 46 14.87 -3.10 -11.20
N ASP A 47 14.20 -3.22 -12.33
CA ASP A 47 14.80 -3.51 -13.62
C ASP A 47 14.45 -2.39 -14.60
N PRO A 48 15.42 -1.58 -15.06
CA PRO A 48 15.16 -0.49 -16.02
C PRO A 48 14.52 -0.99 -17.32
N ASN A 49 14.72 -2.26 -17.68
CA ASN A 49 14.05 -2.84 -18.84
C ASN A 49 12.57 -3.23 -18.57
N SER A 50 12.12 -3.23 -17.35
CA SER A 50 10.70 -3.36 -16.97
C SER A 50 10.06 -2.00 -16.65
N CYS A 51 10.84 -0.92 -16.66
CA CYS A 51 10.38 0.45 -16.65
C CYS A 51 10.50 1.03 -18.06
N LEU A 52 9.39 1.04 -18.82
CA LEU A 52 9.41 1.52 -20.20
C LEU A 52 8.88 2.94 -20.30
N VAL A 53 9.50 3.74 -21.16
CA VAL A 53 9.06 5.08 -21.51
C VAL A 53 8.76 5.17 -22.99
N ALA A 54 7.76 5.98 -23.35
CA ALA A 54 7.46 6.34 -24.73
C ALA A 54 7.87 7.80 -24.98
N THR A 55 8.56 8.04 -26.09
CA THR A 55 8.93 9.38 -26.52
C THR A 55 8.30 9.72 -27.86
N SER A 56 7.94 11.00 -28.03
CA SER A 56 7.45 11.57 -29.29
C SER A 56 8.24 12.85 -29.54
N ASN A 57 8.91 12.95 -30.69
CA ASN A 57 9.80 14.06 -31.00
C ASN A 57 10.85 14.33 -29.91
N GLY A 58 11.38 13.28 -29.28
CA GLY A 58 12.37 13.35 -28.22
C GLY A 58 11.83 13.68 -26.82
N ALA A 59 10.57 14.06 -26.66
CA ALA A 59 9.96 14.33 -25.36
C ALA A 59 9.22 13.10 -24.81
N LEU A 60 9.29 12.85 -23.50
CA LEU A 60 8.52 11.79 -22.84
C LEU A 60 7.02 12.08 -22.94
N CYS A 61 6.26 11.09 -23.41
CA CYS A 61 4.82 11.20 -23.57
C CYS A 61 4.03 10.04 -22.94
N GLY A 62 4.70 8.97 -22.49
CA GLY A 62 4.08 7.84 -21.80
C GLY A 62 5.10 7.03 -21.00
N PHE A 63 4.61 6.26 -20.01
CA PHE A 63 5.42 5.32 -19.25
C PHE A 63 4.59 4.15 -18.75
N VAL A 64 5.26 3.03 -18.46
CA VAL A 64 4.76 1.92 -17.64
C VAL A 64 5.91 1.42 -16.76
N LEU A 65 5.64 1.29 -15.47
CA LEU A 65 6.58 0.78 -14.48
C LEU A 65 6.15 -0.61 -14.03
N GLY A 66 6.93 -1.59 -14.39
CA GLY A 66 6.79 -2.98 -13.98
C GLY A 66 7.82 -3.37 -12.93
N MET A 67 7.41 -4.23 -11.99
CA MET A 67 8.26 -4.83 -10.97
C MET A 67 8.11 -6.34 -10.98
N THR A 68 9.20 -7.06 -10.67
CA THR A 68 9.21 -8.52 -10.52
C THR A 68 10.01 -8.87 -9.27
N GLN A 69 9.61 -9.89 -8.52
CA GLN A 69 10.43 -10.35 -7.38
C GLN A 69 11.56 -11.24 -7.88
N ARG A 70 12.82 -10.86 -7.56
CA ARG A 70 14.02 -11.59 -8.00
C ARG A 70 14.17 -13.00 -7.41
N GLU A 71 13.59 -13.24 -6.23
CA GLU A 71 13.77 -14.48 -5.47
C GLU A 71 12.53 -15.38 -5.49
N ALA A 72 11.44 -14.95 -6.14
CA ALA A 72 10.23 -15.74 -6.19
C ALA A 72 10.38 -16.88 -7.21
N THR A 73 10.05 -18.09 -6.78
CA THR A 73 9.79 -19.23 -7.67
C THR A 73 8.50 -19.02 -8.48
N ASN A 74 7.84 -17.89 -8.31
CA ASN A 74 6.57 -17.52 -8.88
C ASN A 74 6.77 -16.65 -10.11
N SER A 75 5.93 -16.90 -11.11
CA SER A 75 5.83 -16.19 -12.37
C SER A 75 5.04 -14.87 -12.29
N ASP A 76 5.08 -14.19 -11.13
CA ASP A 76 4.29 -12.99 -10.85
C ASP A 76 5.06 -11.69 -11.16
N ALA A 77 4.35 -10.74 -11.75
CA ALA A 77 4.81 -9.38 -11.97
C ALA A 77 3.75 -8.35 -11.56
N TRP A 78 4.20 -7.13 -11.29
CA TRP A 78 3.34 -6.02 -10.89
C TRP A 78 3.53 -4.83 -11.81
N ILE A 79 2.42 -4.24 -12.28
CA ILE A 79 2.43 -2.90 -12.87
C ILE A 79 2.05 -1.93 -11.75
N VAL A 80 3.01 -1.12 -11.31
CA VAL A 80 2.87 -0.24 -10.14
C VAL A 80 2.59 1.21 -10.50
N GLY A 81 2.74 1.57 -11.77
CA GLY A 81 2.41 2.88 -12.29
C GLY A 81 2.43 2.91 -13.81
N PHE A 82 1.52 3.64 -14.42
CA PHE A 82 1.51 3.87 -15.85
C PHE A 82 0.74 5.14 -16.18
N GLY A 83 1.11 5.74 -17.31
CA GLY A 83 0.44 6.94 -17.74
C GLY A 83 0.83 7.35 -19.16
N VAL A 84 -0.08 8.11 -19.79
CA VAL A 84 0.17 8.78 -21.06
C VAL A 84 -0.21 10.24 -20.89
N SER A 85 0.68 11.13 -21.31
CA SER A 85 0.43 12.58 -21.32
C SER A 85 -0.95 12.89 -21.92
N PRO A 86 -1.76 13.76 -21.31
CA PRO A 86 -3.11 14.08 -21.80
C PRO A 86 -3.16 14.42 -23.29
N SER A 87 -2.18 15.16 -23.80
CA SER A 87 -2.09 15.56 -25.23
C SER A 87 -1.75 14.40 -26.19
N HIS A 88 -1.32 13.26 -25.67
CA HIS A 88 -0.89 12.09 -26.46
C HIS A 88 -1.79 10.86 -26.23
N ARG A 89 -2.89 11.02 -25.48
CA ARG A 89 -3.85 9.92 -25.26
C ARG A 89 -4.57 9.54 -26.55
N ARG A 90 -5.12 8.32 -26.59
CA ARG A 90 -5.91 7.75 -27.69
C ARG A 90 -5.14 7.59 -29.01
N GLN A 91 -3.80 7.58 -28.95
CA GLN A 91 -2.90 7.39 -30.09
C GLN A 91 -2.18 6.02 -30.07
N GLY A 92 -2.64 5.07 -29.24
CA GLY A 92 -2.05 3.72 -29.15
C GLY A 92 -0.83 3.60 -28.23
N ILE A 93 -0.32 4.70 -27.64
CA ILE A 93 0.91 4.71 -26.84
C ILE A 93 0.81 3.78 -25.62
N GLY A 94 -0.30 3.86 -24.87
CA GLY A 94 -0.52 2.97 -23.73
C GLY A 94 -0.48 1.49 -24.15
N ARG A 95 -1.14 1.14 -25.26
CA ARG A 95 -1.13 -0.24 -25.80
C ARG A 95 0.30 -0.67 -26.17
N ALA A 96 1.05 0.18 -26.87
CA ALA A 96 2.43 -0.13 -27.25
C ALA A 96 3.32 -0.39 -26.03
N LEU A 97 3.24 0.45 -24.98
CA LEU A 97 3.97 0.28 -23.74
C LEU A 97 3.64 -1.05 -23.05
N PHE A 98 2.35 -1.35 -22.87
CA PHE A 98 1.89 -2.58 -22.23
C PHE A 98 2.27 -3.82 -23.05
N THR A 99 2.02 -3.83 -24.36
CA THR A 99 2.38 -4.96 -25.21
C THR A 99 3.89 -5.24 -25.16
N THR A 100 4.73 -4.20 -25.26
CA THR A 100 6.20 -4.34 -25.17
C THR A 100 6.62 -4.96 -23.82
N LEU A 101 6.02 -4.52 -22.71
CA LEU A 101 6.31 -5.05 -21.39
C LEU A 101 5.82 -6.50 -21.23
N GLU A 102 4.60 -6.79 -21.67
CA GLU A 102 4.00 -8.12 -21.62
C GLU A 102 4.81 -9.13 -22.46
N ASP A 103 5.23 -8.76 -23.67
CA ASP A 103 6.04 -9.62 -24.54
C ASP A 103 7.39 -9.94 -23.90
N LYS A 104 8.04 -8.94 -23.29
CA LYS A 104 9.25 -9.16 -22.50
C LYS A 104 9.00 -10.14 -21.35
N TRP A 105 7.94 -9.94 -20.58
CA TRP A 105 7.64 -10.77 -19.42
C TRP A 105 7.28 -12.21 -19.81
N ARG A 106 6.60 -12.41 -20.94
CA ARG A 106 6.40 -13.78 -21.51
C ARG A 106 7.72 -14.47 -21.79
N THR A 107 8.72 -13.77 -22.34
CA THR A 107 10.05 -14.36 -22.58
C THR A 107 10.80 -14.72 -21.31
N LEU A 108 10.45 -14.11 -20.17
CA LEU A 108 10.99 -14.40 -18.84
C LEU A 108 10.18 -15.47 -18.08
N GLY A 109 9.13 -16.02 -18.70
CA GLY A 109 8.28 -17.03 -18.07
C GLY A 109 7.28 -16.48 -17.06
N ILE A 110 7.01 -15.17 -17.08
CA ILE A 110 5.97 -14.57 -16.27
C ILE A 110 4.62 -14.84 -16.94
N ASP A 111 3.68 -15.37 -16.18
CA ASP A 111 2.35 -15.75 -16.65
C ASP A 111 1.21 -14.98 -15.97
N HIS A 112 1.51 -14.22 -14.90
CA HIS A 112 0.53 -13.45 -14.15
C HIS A 112 1.00 -12.03 -13.87
N ILE A 113 0.12 -11.05 -14.12
CA ILE A 113 0.33 -9.63 -13.83
C ILE A 113 -0.72 -9.15 -12.86
N THR A 114 -0.29 -8.47 -11.79
CA THR A 114 -1.13 -7.67 -10.90
C THR A 114 -0.94 -6.19 -11.19
N VAL A 115 -2.02 -5.44 -11.41
CA VAL A 115 -1.97 -3.98 -11.51
C VAL A 115 -2.34 -3.39 -10.15
N GLY A 116 -1.35 -2.87 -9.48
CA GLY A 116 -1.53 -2.32 -8.12
C GLY A 116 -0.35 -2.61 -7.20
N PRO A 117 -0.60 -3.20 -6.03
CA PRO A 117 0.35 -3.14 -4.94
C PRO A 117 1.52 -4.12 -5.12
N TYR A 118 2.67 -3.61 -5.47
CA TYR A 118 3.93 -4.30 -5.26
C TYR A 118 4.37 -4.10 -3.80
N ILE A 119 4.39 -5.15 -3.04
CA ILE A 119 4.80 -5.10 -1.62
C ILE A 119 6.31 -5.35 -1.54
N PRO A 120 7.07 -4.51 -0.83
CA PRO A 120 6.59 -3.53 0.17
C PRO A 120 6.26 -2.12 -0.37
N SER A 121 6.55 -1.82 -1.62
CA SER A 121 6.54 -0.46 -2.15
C SER A 121 5.41 -0.22 -3.13
N TYR A 122 4.29 0.39 -2.70
CA TYR A 122 3.21 0.82 -3.59
C TYR A 122 2.73 2.23 -3.22
N VAL A 123 2.25 2.97 -4.22
CA VAL A 123 1.58 4.27 -4.03
C VAL A 123 0.11 4.06 -3.73
N THR A 124 -0.54 3.17 -4.49
CA THR A 124 -1.96 2.81 -4.32
C THR A 124 -2.15 1.30 -4.38
N PRO A 125 -3.18 0.75 -3.70
CA PRO A 125 -3.46 -0.69 -3.72
C PRO A 125 -4.17 -1.17 -4.99
N GLY A 126 -4.28 -0.34 -6.00
CA GLY A 126 -4.95 -0.59 -7.26
C GLY A 126 -5.23 0.72 -7.98
N VAL A 127 -6.05 0.70 -9.01
CA VAL A 127 -6.47 1.88 -9.78
C VAL A 127 -7.67 2.53 -9.09
N ASP A 128 -7.56 3.82 -8.73
CA ASP A 128 -8.66 4.57 -8.10
C ASP A 128 -9.85 4.69 -9.06
N GLU A 129 -11.00 4.16 -8.64
CA GLU A 129 -12.20 4.09 -9.48
C GLU A 129 -12.78 5.47 -9.83
N SER A 130 -12.63 6.43 -8.94
CA SER A 130 -13.16 7.79 -9.13
C SER A 130 -12.22 8.70 -9.90
N SER A 131 -10.90 8.54 -9.66
CA SER A 131 -9.89 9.42 -10.25
C SER A 131 -9.44 8.95 -11.64
N TYR A 132 -9.47 7.63 -11.89
CA TYR A 132 -8.91 7.03 -13.11
C TYR A 132 -9.85 6.02 -13.79
N PRO A 133 -11.14 6.32 -14.02
CA PRO A 133 -12.06 5.38 -14.68
C PRO A 133 -11.61 4.97 -16.09
N GLU A 134 -10.94 5.88 -16.81
CA GLU A 134 -10.40 5.59 -18.14
C GLU A 134 -9.24 4.59 -18.11
N ALA A 135 -8.44 4.57 -17.03
CA ALA A 135 -7.38 3.61 -16.88
C ALA A 135 -7.94 2.19 -16.62
N ILE A 136 -9.02 2.08 -15.85
CA ILE A 136 -9.73 0.81 -15.65
C ILE A 136 -10.26 0.29 -16.99
N ALA A 137 -11.00 1.14 -17.76
CA ALA A 137 -11.51 0.76 -19.07
C ALA A 137 -10.40 0.37 -20.06
N PHE A 138 -9.23 1.02 -19.99
CA PHE A 138 -8.06 0.66 -20.77
C PHE A 138 -7.52 -0.71 -20.39
N LEU A 139 -7.37 -1.00 -19.09
CA LEU A 139 -6.88 -2.28 -18.59
C LEU A 139 -7.83 -3.44 -18.95
N GLU A 140 -9.14 -3.22 -18.82
CA GLU A 140 -10.17 -4.18 -19.28
C GLU A 140 -10.04 -4.45 -20.78
N ALA A 141 -9.85 -3.41 -21.61
CA ALA A 141 -9.61 -3.56 -23.03
C ALA A 141 -8.26 -4.23 -23.39
N MET A 142 -7.33 -4.28 -22.42
CA MET A 142 -6.09 -5.06 -22.49
C MET A 142 -6.22 -6.47 -21.94
N GLY A 143 -7.41 -6.87 -21.47
CA GLY A 143 -7.72 -8.22 -20.98
C GLY A 143 -7.51 -8.42 -19.49
N ALA A 144 -7.33 -7.34 -18.72
CA ALA A 144 -7.30 -7.42 -17.26
C ALA A 144 -8.71 -7.53 -16.67
N THR A 145 -8.83 -8.16 -15.51
CA THR A 145 -10.06 -8.29 -14.73
C THR A 145 -9.88 -7.75 -13.32
N THR A 146 -10.96 -7.27 -12.70
CA THR A 146 -10.91 -6.82 -11.31
C THR A 146 -10.95 -8.01 -10.37
N LEU A 147 -9.87 -8.21 -9.60
CA LEU A 147 -9.75 -9.25 -8.58
C LEU A 147 -10.54 -8.90 -7.31
N ASN A 148 -10.34 -7.69 -6.79
CA ASN A 148 -11.08 -7.15 -5.64
C ASN A 148 -11.07 -5.62 -5.62
N ARG A 149 -11.80 -5.04 -4.65
CA ARG A 149 -12.02 -3.58 -4.55
C ARG A 149 -11.63 -3.07 -3.17
N PRO A 150 -10.31 -2.99 -2.85
CA PRO A 150 -9.86 -2.43 -1.59
C PRO A 150 -10.24 -0.96 -1.46
N LEU A 151 -10.36 -0.52 -0.21
CA LEU A 151 -10.72 0.87 0.08
C LEU A 151 -9.73 1.49 1.06
N SER A 152 -9.50 2.79 0.92
CA SER A 152 -8.80 3.62 1.88
C SER A 152 -9.79 4.29 2.82
N MET A 153 -9.36 4.52 4.06
CA MET A 153 -10.19 5.19 5.05
C MET A 153 -9.39 6.22 5.82
N LYS A 154 -10.09 7.22 6.35
CA LYS A 154 -9.53 8.28 7.18
C LYS A 154 -10.49 8.59 8.33
N ALA A 155 -9.93 8.86 9.52
CA ALA A 155 -10.67 9.36 10.68
C ALA A 155 -10.05 10.67 11.17
N SER A 156 -10.89 11.62 11.60
CA SER A 156 -10.42 12.77 12.36
C SER A 156 -10.11 12.36 13.80
N LEU A 157 -8.94 12.74 14.29
CA LEU A 157 -8.57 12.55 15.68
C LEU A 157 -8.87 13.80 16.53
N THR A 158 -9.28 14.92 15.91
CA THR A 158 -9.70 16.11 16.62
C THR A 158 -10.94 15.81 17.45
N GLY A 159 -10.84 15.94 18.77
CA GLY A 159 -11.94 15.60 19.67
C GLY A 159 -12.25 14.09 19.79
N TYR A 160 -11.50 13.23 19.12
CA TYR A 160 -11.74 11.78 19.15
C TYR A 160 -11.78 11.24 20.59
N ARG A 161 -12.79 10.43 20.86
CA ARG A 161 -12.93 9.62 22.07
C ARG A 161 -13.43 8.21 21.65
N PRO A 162 -12.86 7.15 22.24
CA PRO A 162 -13.40 5.82 22.01
C PRO A 162 -14.89 5.74 22.34
N ALA A 163 -15.64 5.03 21.53
CA ALA A 163 -17.07 4.74 21.84
C ALA A 163 -17.20 3.95 23.16
N SER A 164 -18.27 4.17 23.90
CA SER A 164 -18.52 3.47 25.18
C SER A 164 -18.44 1.96 25.03
N SER A 165 -18.97 1.41 23.93
CA SER A 165 -18.92 -0.02 23.63
C SER A 165 -17.47 -0.55 23.47
N ALA A 166 -16.54 0.26 22.97
CA ALA A 166 -15.13 -0.12 22.86
C ALA A 166 -14.43 -0.08 24.23
N VAL A 167 -14.82 0.88 25.09
CA VAL A 167 -14.33 0.96 26.47
C VAL A 167 -14.82 -0.24 27.28
N GLU A 168 -16.11 -0.59 27.19
CA GLU A 168 -16.70 -1.75 27.83
C GLU A 168 -16.05 -3.06 27.34
N THR A 169 -15.81 -3.17 26.03
CA THR A 169 -15.10 -4.31 25.43
C THR A 169 -13.69 -4.43 26.01
N THR A 170 -12.97 -3.33 26.16
CA THR A 170 -11.64 -3.33 26.76
C THR A 170 -11.65 -3.80 28.22
N ALA A 171 -12.62 -3.33 29.01
CA ALA A 171 -12.77 -3.74 30.41
C ALA A 171 -13.11 -5.24 30.52
N ARG A 172 -14.02 -5.76 29.68
CA ARG A 172 -14.34 -7.18 29.61
C ARG A 172 -13.12 -8.02 29.24
N LEU A 173 -12.37 -7.63 28.20
CA LEU A 173 -11.16 -8.31 27.77
C LEU A 173 -10.11 -8.36 28.89
N ALA A 174 -9.95 -7.26 29.65
CA ALA A 174 -9.03 -7.23 30.80
C ALA A 174 -9.45 -8.23 31.90
N ALA A 175 -10.76 -8.36 32.16
CA ALA A 175 -11.28 -9.37 33.08
C ALA A 175 -11.08 -10.82 32.58
N GLU A 176 -11.00 -11.02 31.27
CA GLU A 176 -10.69 -12.30 30.60
C GLU A 176 -9.18 -12.57 30.50
N GLY A 177 -8.31 -11.68 31.01
CA GLY A 177 -6.87 -11.84 30.97
C GLY A 177 -6.19 -11.28 29.70
N VAL A 178 -6.93 -10.59 28.82
CA VAL A 178 -6.36 -9.91 27.64
C VAL A 178 -6.04 -8.45 27.98
N ARG A 179 -4.78 -8.07 27.84
CA ARG A 179 -4.30 -6.71 28.12
C ARG A 179 -3.88 -6.00 26.85
N ILE A 180 -4.34 -4.76 26.69
CA ILE A 180 -3.90 -3.88 25.61
C ILE A 180 -2.96 -2.84 26.22
N ARG A 181 -1.74 -2.73 25.68
CA ARG A 181 -0.74 -1.80 26.20
C ARG A 181 0.24 -1.33 25.11
N PRO A 182 0.94 -0.20 25.33
CA PRO A 182 2.09 0.14 24.52
C PRO A 182 3.15 -0.95 24.56
N ALA A 183 3.84 -1.18 23.45
CA ALA A 183 4.97 -2.10 23.39
C ALA A 183 6.17 -1.53 24.15
N VAL A 184 6.96 -2.41 24.73
CA VAL A 184 8.23 -2.12 25.41
C VAL A 184 9.37 -2.93 24.77
N PRO A 185 10.67 -2.60 25.00
CA PRO A 185 11.78 -3.35 24.38
C PRO A 185 11.76 -4.85 24.59
N ALA A 186 11.20 -5.34 25.70
CA ALA A 186 11.06 -6.77 25.97
C ALA A 186 10.09 -7.48 25.00
N ASP A 187 9.22 -6.74 24.33
CA ASP A 187 8.26 -7.28 23.36
C ASP A 187 8.85 -7.49 21.96
N ILE A 188 10.09 -7.04 21.71
CA ILE A 188 10.67 -7.09 20.35
C ILE A 188 10.66 -8.52 19.80
N LEU A 189 11.26 -9.47 20.50
CA LEU A 189 11.34 -10.85 20.03
C LEU A 189 9.95 -11.52 19.97
N PRO A 190 9.11 -11.46 21.03
CA PRO A 190 7.75 -12.01 20.95
C PRO A 190 6.90 -11.42 19.83
N LEU A 191 7.03 -10.13 19.54
CA LEU A 191 6.28 -9.50 18.44
C LEU A 191 6.81 -9.94 17.06
N LEU A 192 8.13 -10.11 16.91
CA LEU A 192 8.70 -10.63 15.66
C LEU A 192 8.26 -12.07 15.39
N GLU A 193 8.22 -12.92 16.42
CA GLU A 193 7.71 -14.29 16.33
C GLU A 193 6.22 -14.31 15.95
N PHE A 194 5.40 -13.49 16.62
CA PHE A 194 3.98 -13.32 16.30
C PHE A 194 3.76 -12.87 14.83
N LEU A 195 4.57 -11.92 14.37
CA LEU A 195 4.47 -11.42 12.99
C LEU A 195 4.92 -12.46 11.97
N GLU A 196 6.01 -13.18 12.24
CA GLU A 196 6.50 -14.24 11.35
C GLU A 196 5.44 -15.34 11.17
N GLU A 197 4.75 -15.74 12.24
CA GLU A 197 3.73 -16.78 12.20
C GLU A 197 2.43 -16.33 11.53
N HIS A 198 1.98 -15.09 11.81
CA HIS A 198 0.62 -14.67 11.45
C HIS A 198 0.57 -13.59 10.36
N PHE A 199 1.62 -12.77 10.20
CA PHE A 199 1.65 -11.61 9.31
C PHE A 199 3.06 -11.34 8.75
N PRO A 200 3.70 -12.31 8.08
CA PRO A 200 5.12 -12.21 7.68
C PRO A 200 5.42 -10.98 6.81
N HIS A 201 4.48 -10.57 5.94
CA HIS A 201 4.64 -9.39 5.09
C HIS A 201 4.69 -8.05 5.87
N TRP A 202 4.26 -8.02 7.14
CA TRP A 202 4.28 -6.79 7.95
C TRP A 202 5.50 -6.68 8.87
N ARG A 203 6.31 -7.74 8.92
CA ARG A 203 7.49 -7.80 9.78
C ARG A 203 8.47 -6.65 9.55
N GLY A 204 8.74 -6.29 8.28
CA GLY A 204 9.62 -5.19 7.91
C GLY A 204 9.11 -3.83 8.39
N ASP A 205 7.82 -3.55 8.19
CA ASP A 205 7.18 -2.32 8.68
C ASP A 205 7.24 -2.22 10.21
N ALA A 206 6.93 -3.31 10.92
CA ALA A 206 6.97 -3.33 12.37
C ALA A 206 8.41 -3.18 12.91
N THR A 207 9.40 -3.79 12.26
CA THR A 207 10.82 -3.62 12.62
C THR A 207 11.21 -2.15 12.51
N SER A 208 10.83 -1.47 11.42
CA SER A 208 11.12 -0.04 11.25
C SER A 208 10.46 0.82 12.33
N VAL A 209 9.19 0.51 12.70
CA VAL A 209 8.49 1.22 13.80
C VAL A 209 9.15 0.95 15.14
N MET A 210 9.61 -0.26 15.43
CA MET A 210 10.33 -0.60 16.68
C MET A 210 11.67 0.15 16.77
N LEU A 211 12.41 0.26 15.65
CA LEU A 211 13.65 1.03 15.62
C LEU A 211 13.42 2.51 15.94
N GLU A 212 12.37 3.12 15.39
CA GLU A 212 12.00 4.50 15.73
C GLU A 212 11.50 4.63 17.18
N LEU A 213 10.62 3.72 17.63
CA LEU A 213 9.99 3.78 18.94
C LEU A 213 11.01 3.64 20.09
N PHE A 214 11.95 2.73 19.94
CA PHE A 214 12.97 2.43 20.97
C PHE A 214 14.29 3.18 20.71
N GLY A 215 14.37 3.96 19.64
CA GLY A 215 15.51 4.80 19.27
C GLY A 215 15.28 6.27 19.61
N SER A 216 15.71 7.15 18.71
CA SER A 216 15.76 8.61 18.94
C SER A 216 14.49 9.37 18.57
N ASP A 217 13.54 8.78 17.84
CA ASP A 217 12.38 9.48 17.27
C ASP A 217 11.02 8.83 17.61
N ALA A 218 10.86 8.46 18.87
CA ALA A 218 9.65 7.81 19.39
C ALA A 218 8.35 8.63 19.24
N ARG A 219 8.46 9.94 18.92
CA ARG A 219 7.29 10.84 18.80
C ARG A 219 6.48 10.59 17.54
N GLN A 220 7.11 10.07 16.49
CA GLN A 220 6.47 9.87 15.19
C GLN A 220 5.70 8.53 15.08
N VAL A 221 5.85 7.64 16.03
CA VAL A 221 5.29 6.29 15.93
C VAL A 221 4.49 5.90 17.17
N THR A 222 3.49 5.04 16.97
CA THR A 222 2.84 4.29 18.06
C THR A 222 2.93 2.80 17.77
N LEU A 223 3.06 2.00 18.81
CA LEU A 223 3.00 0.54 18.72
C LEU A 223 2.32 0.01 19.98
N HIS A 224 1.21 -0.68 19.80
CA HIS A 224 0.48 -1.34 20.89
C HIS A 224 0.35 -2.81 20.59
N ILE A 225 0.34 -3.61 21.64
CA ILE A 225 0.10 -5.03 21.59
C ILE A 225 -1.14 -5.40 22.40
N ALA A 226 -1.77 -6.48 21.99
CA ALA A 226 -2.74 -7.23 22.77
C ALA A 226 -2.06 -8.51 23.23
N GLU A 227 -2.01 -8.77 24.52
CA GLU A 227 -1.44 -9.99 25.10
C GLU A 227 -2.46 -10.74 25.95
N GLU A 228 -2.43 -12.06 25.90
CA GLU A 228 -3.16 -12.94 26.80
C GLU A 228 -2.17 -13.91 27.47
N ASN A 229 -2.10 -13.87 28.80
CA ASN A 229 -1.17 -14.73 29.59
C ASN A 229 0.30 -14.64 29.10
N GLY A 230 0.77 -13.46 28.72
CA GLY A 230 2.13 -13.22 28.23
C GLY A 230 2.35 -13.54 26.73
N THR A 231 1.34 -14.03 26.03
CA THR A 231 1.42 -14.32 24.59
C THR A 231 0.80 -13.16 23.80
N ILE A 232 1.50 -12.64 22.79
CA ILE A 232 0.96 -11.61 21.90
C ILE A 232 -0.08 -12.24 20.98
N VAL A 233 -1.29 -11.68 20.97
CA VAL A 233 -2.44 -12.15 20.18
C VAL A 233 -2.91 -11.12 19.16
N GLY A 234 -2.34 -9.93 19.20
CA GLY A 234 -2.62 -8.86 18.25
C GLY A 234 -1.72 -7.66 18.42
N TYR A 235 -1.64 -6.82 17.41
CA TYR A 235 -0.88 -5.58 17.45
C TYR A 235 -1.50 -4.51 16.57
N ALA A 236 -1.14 -3.26 16.84
CA ALA A 236 -1.49 -2.12 16.01
C ALA A 236 -0.39 -1.07 16.09
N GLN A 237 -0.05 -0.47 14.97
CA GLN A 237 0.98 0.56 14.89
C GLN A 237 0.51 1.77 14.08
N SER A 238 1.24 2.88 14.21
CA SER A 238 1.17 4.00 13.30
C SER A 238 2.54 4.64 13.10
N ARG A 239 2.71 5.30 11.96
CA ARG A 239 3.82 6.23 11.71
C ARG A 239 3.24 7.55 11.25
N ALA A 240 3.48 8.63 12.00
CA ALA A 240 2.76 9.88 11.89
C ALA A 240 1.24 9.62 11.85
N GLU A 241 0.53 10.15 10.88
CA GLU A 241 -0.91 9.96 10.69
C GLU A 241 -1.29 8.66 9.96
N ARG A 242 -0.32 7.94 9.37
CA ARG A 242 -0.58 6.65 8.74
C ARG A 242 -0.77 5.57 9.82
N PHE A 243 -2.00 5.08 9.94
CA PHE A 243 -2.36 3.98 10.81
C PHE A 243 -2.13 2.63 10.10
N GLY A 244 -1.63 1.67 10.85
CA GLY A 244 -1.35 0.30 10.39
C GLY A 244 0.12 0.07 10.02
N PRO A 245 0.47 -1.20 9.73
CA PRO A 245 -0.38 -2.39 9.80
C PRO A 245 -0.99 -2.67 11.18
N PHE A 246 -2.10 -3.42 11.17
CA PHE A 246 -2.86 -3.79 12.35
C PHE A 246 -3.48 -5.18 12.17
N GLY A 247 -3.30 -6.07 13.14
CA GLY A 247 -3.78 -7.43 13.03
C GLY A 247 -4.06 -8.10 14.36
N VAL A 248 -4.98 -9.08 14.33
CA VAL A 248 -5.30 -9.97 15.45
C VAL A 248 -5.21 -11.40 14.93
N ASN A 249 -4.52 -12.26 15.67
CA ASN A 249 -4.43 -13.69 15.41
C ASN A 249 -5.83 -14.26 15.11
N GLU A 250 -5.93 -15.08 14.08
CA GLU A 250 -7.20 -15.59 13.58
C GLU A 250 -8.02 -16.31 14.64
N SER A 251 -7.36 -17.11 15.48
CA SER A 251 -8.01 -17.85 16.59
C SER A 251 -8.60 -16.94 17.67
N TYR A 252 -8.22 -15.66 17.71
CA TYR A 252 -8.68 -14.65 18.68
C TYR A 252 -9.67 -13.64 18.07
N ARG A 253 -10.01 -13.79 16.79
CA ARG A 253 -10.99 -12.91 16.14
C ARG A 253 -12.39 -13.09 16.73
N GLY A 254 -13.22 -12.05 16.57
CA GLY A 254 -14.59 -12.04 17.08
C GLY A 254 -14.73 -11.68 18.56
N ARG A 255 -13.63 -11.66 19.34
CA ARG A 255 -13.64 -11.33 20.78
C ARG A 255 -13.63 -9.82 21.07
N GLY A 256 -13.44 -8.95 20.05
CA GLY A 256 -13.39 -7.50 20.22
C GLY A 256 -11.98 -6.92 20.41
N ILE A 257 -10.93 -7.74 20.30
CA ILE A 257 -9.52 -7.31 20.50
C ILE A 257 -9.15 -6.19 19.52
N GLY A 258 -9.59 -6.28 18.26
CA GLY A 258 -9.35 -5.24 17.27
C GLY A 258 -9.97 -3.89 17.65
N ALA A 259 -11.19 -3.89 18.20
CA ALA A 259 -11.86 -2.67 18.68
C ALA A 259 -11.09 -2.07 19.88
N ALA A 260 -10.64 -2.92 20.81
CA ALA A 260 -9.84 -2.48 21.96
C ALA A 260 -8.48 -1.91 21.52
N LEU A 261 -7.79 -2.52 20.55
CA LEU A 261 -6.54 -1.97 19.99
C LEU A 261 -6.75 -0.58 19.37
N LEU A 262 -7.80 -0.40 18.54
CA LEU A 262 -8.14 0.92 17.98
C LEU A 262 -8.47 1.93 19.07
N ALA A 263 -9.22 1.53 20.11
CA ALA A 263 -9.55 2.40 21.25
C ALA A 263 -8.32 2.87 22.05
N HIS A 264 -7.18 2.19 21.94
CA HIS A 264 -5.92 2.58 22.58
C HIS A 264 -5.00 3.35 21.63
N VAL A 265 -4.86 2.91 20.39
CA VAL A 265 -3.91 3.50 19.44
C VAL A 265 -4.37 4.89 18.97
N LEU A 266 -5.65 5.08 18.63
CA LEU A 266 -6.13 6.37 18.13
C LEU A 266 -5.99 7.51 19.15
N PRO A 267 -6.33 7.33 20.45
CA PRO A 267 -5.99 8.33 21.48
C PRO A 267 -4.48 8.55 21.64
N ALA A 268 -3.66 7.50 21.51
CA ALA A 268 -2.21 7.63 21.59
C ALA A 268 -1.62 8.43 20.42
N MET A 269 -2.13 8.24 19.19
CA MET A 269 -1.80 9.09 18.04
C MET A 269 -2.17 10.55 18.30
N ARG A 270 -3.40 10.80 18.77
CA ARG A 270 -3.86 12.14 19.12
C ARG A 270 -2.97 12.80 20.20
N ALA A 271 -2.60 12.06 21.24
CA ALA A 271 -1.73 12.57 22.32
C ALA A 271 -0.33 12.97 21.82
N ARG A 272 0.11 12.42 20.68
CA ARG A 272 1.34 12.81 19.98
C ARG A 272 1.18 14.04 19.06
N GLY A 273 -0.03 14.59 18.98
CA GLY A 273 -0.33 15.78 18.17
C GLY A 273 -0.84 15.49 16.76
N PHE A 274 -1.10 14.25 16.41
CA PHE A 274 -1.67 13.92 15.10
C PHE A 274 -3.16 14.25 15.05
N HIS A 275 -3.60 14.79 13.91
CA HIS A 275 -4.97 15.30 13.73
C HIS A 275 -5.87 14.33 12.99
N CYS A 276 -5.31 13.35 12.30
CA CYS A 276 -6.07 12.28 11.65
C CYS A 276 -5.35 10.93 11.76
N ALA A 277 -6.09 9.88 11.44
CA ALA A 277 -5.54 8.55 11.15
C ALA A 277 -6.04 8.12 9.78
N TRP A 278 -5.16 7.59 8.94
CA TRP A 278 -5.53 7.12 7.61
C TRP A 278 -4.74 5.88 7.21
N PHE A 279 -5.31 5.10 6.32
CA PHE A 279 -4.63 3.98 5.64
C PHE A 279 -5.18 3.80 4.23
N LEU A 280 -4.39 3.12 3.38
CA LEU A 280 -4.70 2.97 1.96
C LEU A 280 -5.49 1.71 1.63
N TRP A 281 -5.41 0.67 2.47
CA TRP A 281 -5.94 -0.64 2.09
C TRP A 281 -6.67 -1.32 3.22
N THR A 282 -7.95 -1.61 2.97
CA THR A 282 -8.76 -2.54 3.77
C THR A 282 -9.85 -3.17 2.91
N SER A 283 -10.54 -4.17 3.46
CA SER A 283 -11.70 -4.80 2.84
C SER A 283 -13.00 -4.23 3.42
N ASP A 284 -14.12 -4.39 2.70
CA ASP A 284 -15.45 -4.01 3.21
C ASP A 284 -15.80 -4.70 4.55
N ARG A 285 -15.32 -5.94 4.74
CA ARG A 285 -15.50 -6.67 6.01
C ARG A 285 -14.81 -5.94 7.17
N ALA A 286 -13.54 -5.59 7.02
CA ALA A 286 -12.77 -4.91 8.05
C ALA A 286 -13.18 -3.43 8.21
N ALA A 287 -13.66 -2.78 7.15
CA ALA A 287 -14.15 -1.41 7.18
C ALA A 287 -15.29 -1.20 8.19
N LYS A 288 -16.09 -2.23 8.50
CA LYS A 288 -17.15 -2.16 9.53
C LYS A 288 -16.56 -1.83 10.91
N LEU A 289 -15.43 -2.45 11.25
CA LEU A 289 -14.72 -2.16 12.50
C LEU A 289 -14.21 -0.71 12.52
N TYR A 290 -13.59 -0.27 11.45
CA TYR A 290 -13.03 1.09 11.36
C TYR A 290 -14.13 2.16 11.41
N ARG A 291 -15.26 1.95 10.73
CA ARG A 291 -16.41 2.88 10.80
C ARG A 291 -16.94 3.06 12.22
N ALA A 292 -16.95 2.01 13.05
CA ALA A 292 -17.31 2.10 14.46
C ALA A 292 -16.32 2.98 15.28
N HIS A 293 -15.13 3.28 14.75
CA HIS A 293 -14.13 4.16 15.34
C HIS A 293 -13.99 5.50 14.59
N GLY A 294 -14.99 5.88 13.80
CA GLY A 294 -15.04 7.18 13.13
C GLY A 294 -14.25 7.27 11.82
N PHE A 295 -13.81 6.15 11.27
CA PHE A 295 -13.22 6.17 9.92
C PHE A 295 -14.31 6.22 8.85
N GLU A 296 -14.05 7.04 7.84
CA GLU A 296 -14.87 7.16 6.65
C GLU A 296 -14.08 6.68 5.43
N GLU A 297 -14.79 6.10 4.46
CA GLU A 297 -14.22 5.72 3.18
C GLU A 297 -13.84 6.98 2.40
N VAL A 298 -12.60 7.02 1.90
CA VAL A 298 -12.07 8.17 1.13
C VAL A 298 -11.91 7.82 -0.34
N ARG A 299 -11.38 6.62 -0.62
CA ARG A 299 -11.11 6.15 -1.99
C ARG A 299 -11.42 4.65 -2.09
N ARG A 300 -11.80 4.23 -3.28
CA ARG A 300 -11.96 2.81 -3.63
C ARG A 300 -11.13 2.51 -4.86
N PHE A 301 -10.50 1.35 -4.86
CA PHE A 301 -9.56 0.97 -5.90
C PHE A 301 -10.02 -0.32 -6.58
N ALA A 302 -9.79 -0.43 -7.88
CA ALA A 302 -9.83 -1.69 -8.58
C ALA A 302 -8.43 -2.31 -8.53
N LEU A 303 -8.26 -3.38 -7.75
CA LEU A 303 -7.09 -4.25 -7.86
C LEU A 303 -7.35 -5.18 -9.04
N MET A 304 -6.52 -5.07 -10.06
CA MET A 304 -6.75 -5.78 -11.32
C MET A 304 -5.64 -6.81 -11.58
N GLU A 305 -5.97 -7.85 -12.30
CA GLU A 305 -5.06 -8.91 -12.68
C GLU A 305 -5.23 -9.30 -14.13
N LYS A 306 -4.18 -9.88 -14.72
CA LYS A 306 -4.18 -10.41 -16.08
C LYS A 306 -3.30 -11.63 -16.19
N SER A 307 -3.80 -12.70 -16.84
CA SER A 307 -2.97 -13.81 -17.31
C SER A 307 -2.26 -13.40 -18.60
N LEU A 308 -1.00 -13.85 -18.76
CA LEU A 308 -0.21 -13.71 -19.99
C LEU A 308 -0.17 -15.00 -20.83
N THR A 309 -0.77 -16.08 -20.30
CA THR A 309 -0.92 -17.37 -21.00
C THR A 309 -2.04 -17.33 -22.02
#